data_a1b52184ba5251a84f28871243fcf63c
#
_entry.id   a1b52184ba5251a84f28871243fcf63c
#
_cell.length_a   1.000
_cell.length_b   1.000
_cell.length_c   1.000
_cell.angle_alpha   90.00
_cell.angle_beta   90.00
_cell.angle_gamma   90.00
#
_symmetry.space_group_name_H-M   'P 1'
#
loop_
_entity.id
_entity.type
_entity.pdbx_description
1 polymer ?
#
loop_
_entity_poly.entity_id
_entity_poly.type
_entity_poly.pdbx_seq_one_letter_code
_entity_poly.pdbx_strand_id
1 'polypeptide(L)'
;MATIEPIKIEGLAEFNRNLRKINADLPKMLRLAHNEAGRVVVNWAAPRVPKRSGRAAKTVKAKSTRTETRVSGGSTKSPYYAWLDFGGRVGPRKSVQRPFIKQGRYIYPGLGENYDQVQEILIRGLLDVARAAGVEVEGGA
;
A
#
# COMPACT_ATOMS: atom_id res chain seq x y z
N MET A 1 11.28 9.15 2.81
CA MET A 1 10.22 8.20 3.16
C MET A 1 10.16 7.10 2.11
N ALA A 2 10.20 5.86 2.53
CA ALA A 2 10.10 4.74 1.61
C ALA A 2 8.63 4.50 1.28
N THR A 3 8.30 4.57 0.01
CA THR A 3 6.93 4.37 -0.48
C THR A 3 6.99 3.50 -1.74
N ILE A 4 6.19 2.45 -1.79
CA ILE A 4 6.03 1.70 -3.02
C ILE A 4 5.16 2.50 -3.99
N GLU A 5 5.37 2.29 -5.29
CA GLU A 5 4.52 2.91 -6.29
C GLU A 5 3.09 2.40 -6.16
N PRO A 6 2.09 3.30 -6.28
CA PRO A 6 0.70 2.89 -6.19
C PRO A 6 0.34 1.89 -7.29
N ILE A 7 -0.49 0.92 -6.95
CA ILE A 7 -1.15 0.11 -7.97
C ILE A 7 -2.23 0.99 -8.61
N LYS A 8 -2.07 1.27 -9.90
CA LYS A 8 -3.00 2.11 -10.65
C LYS A 8 -3.87 1.27 -11.57
N ILE A 9 -5.14 1.59 -11.58
CA ILE A 9 -6.12 0.98 -12.48
C ILE A 9 -6.57 2.08 -13.45
N GLU A 10 -6.41 1.84 -14.75
CA GLU A 10 -6.75 2.79 -15.79
C GLU A 10 -8.25 3.10 -15.76
N GLY A 11 -8.61 4.38 -15.92
CA GLY A 11 -10.01 4.80 -15.89
C GLY A 11 -10.65 4.90 -14.50
N LEU A 12 -9.91 4.56 -13.44
CA LEU A 12 -10.46 4.53 -12.08
C LEU A 12 -10.86 5.91 -11.57
N ALA A 13 -10.13 6.97 -11.95
CA ALA A 13 -10.48 8.33 -11.57
C ALA A 13 -11.82 8.77 -12.16
N GLU A 14 -12.06 8.46 -13.43
CA GLU A 14 -13.34 8.73 -14.08
C GLU A 14 -14.47 7.91 -13.48
N PHE A 15 -14.24 6.63 -13.25
CA PHE A 15 -15.18 5.74 -12.57
C PHE A 15 -15.56 6.29 -11.18
N ASN A 16 -14.57 6.73 -10.41
CA ASN A 16 -14.79 7.31 -9.09
C ASN A 16 -15.66 8.59 -9.17
N ARG A 17 -15.43 9.45 -10.17
CA ARG A 17 -16.27 10.65 -10.39
C ARG A 17 -17.70 10.27 -10.73
N ASN A 18 -17.89 9.25 -11.56
CA ASN A 18 -19.21 8.77 -11.95
C ASN A 18 -19.94 8.15 -10.75
N LEU A 19 -19.25 7.41 -9.90
CA LEU A 19 -19.82 6.86 -8.69
C LEU A 19 -20.32 7.95 -7.73
N ARG A 20 -19.57 9.03 -7.61
CA ARG A 20 -19.96 10.15 -6.74
C ARG A 20 -21.28 10.78 -7.17
N LYS A 21 -21.58 10.80 -8.46
CA LYS A 21 -22.84 11.31 -8.99
C LYS A 21 -24.03 10.42 -8.59
N ILE A 22 -23.77 9.13 -8.38
CA ILE A 22 -24.80 8.16 -7.96
C ILE A 22 -25.00 8.23 -6.45
N ASN A 23 -23.91 8.13 -5.68
CA ASN A 23 -23.94 8.15 -4.22
C ASN A 23 -22.56 8.55 -3.70
N ALA A 24 -22.52 9.56 -2.82
CA ALA A 24 -21.26 10.08 -2.26
C ALA A 24 -20.50 9.05 -1.42
N ASP A 25 -21.16 8.00 -0.92
CA ASP A 25 -20.51 6.97 -0.10
C ASP A 25 -19.76 5.92 -0.94
N LEU A 26 -20.09 5.76 -2.21
CA LEU A 26 -19.43 4.77 -3.07
C LEU A 26 -17.91 5.00 -3.21
N PRO A 27 -17.41 6.25 -3.39
CA PRO A 27 -15.97 6.47 -3.39
C PRO A 27 -15.27 6.07 -2.10
N LYS A 28 -15.94 6.16 -0.96
CA LYS A 28 -15.38 5.71 0.33
C LYS A 28 -15.19 4.19 0.35
N MET A 29 -16.08 3.45 -0.27
CA MET A 29 -15.94 1.99 -0.41
C MET A 29 -14.71 1.63 -1.24
N LEU A 30 -14.40 2.40 -2.29
CA LEU A 30 -13.17 2.22 -3.07
C LEU A 30 -11.93 2.41 -2.22
N ARG A 31 -11.89 3.48 -1.42
CA ARG A 31 -10.75 3.73 -0.53
C ARG A 31 -10.55 2.60 0.47
N LEU A 32 -11.63 2.08 1.04
CA LEU A 32 -11.57 0.97 1.97
C LEU A 32 -11.03 -0.30 1.30
N ALA A 33 -11.42 -0.57 0.06
CA ALA A 33 -10.91 -1.71 -0.71
C ALA A 33 -9.41 -1.57 -0.98
N HIS A 34 -8.95 -0.39 -1.38
CA HIS A 34 -7.52 -0.12 -1.59
C HIS A 34 -6.73 -0.26 -0.29
N ASN A 35 -7.26 0.22 0.83
CA ASN A 35 -6.61 0.06 2.13
C ASN A 35 -6.54 -1.40 2.56
N GLU A 36 -7.60 -2.18 2.34
CA GLU A 36 -7.60 -3.60 2.64
C GLU A 36 -6.50 -4.33 1.87
N ALA A 37 -6.37 -4.03 0.58
CA ALA A 37 -5.31 -4.59 -0.25
C ALA A 37 -3.92 -4.19 0.28
N GLY A 38 -3.74 -2.91 0.63
CA GLY A 38 -2.48 -2.42 1.20
C GLY A 38 -2.12 -3.06 2.53
N ARG A 39 -3.10 -3.40 3.35
CA ARG A 39 -2.86 -4.06 4.64
C ARG A 39 -2.23 -5.44 4.50
N VAL A 40 -2.47 -6.14 3.41
CA VAL A 40 -1.79 -7.42 3.14
C VAL A 40 -0.28 -7.20 3.09
N VAL A 41 0.16 -6.16 2.40
CA VAL A 41 1.58 -5.79 2.33
C VAL A 41 2.11 -5.36 3.69
N VAL A 42 1.36 -4.52 4.42
CA VAL A 42 1.72 -4.08 5.78
C VAL A 42 1.88 -5.27 6.72
N ASN A 43 0.93 -6.20 6.70
CA ASN A 43 0.95 -7.37 7.57
C ASN A 43 2.13 -8.30 7.28
N TRP A 44 2.61 -8.32 6.05
CA TRP A 44 3.81 -9.06 5.69
C TRP A 44 5.09 -8.29 6.07
N ALA A 45 5.13 -7.00 5.77
CA ALA A 45 6.35 -6.18 5.89
C ALA A 45 6.65 -5.76 7.33
N ALA A 46 5.67 -5.25 8.07
CA ALA A 46 5.89 -4.68 9.39
C ALA A 46 6.53 -5.64 10.39
N PRO A 47 6.11 -6.92 10.50
CA PRO A 47 6.76 -7.86 11.42
C PRO A 47 8.22 -8.17 11.06
N ARG A 48 8.62 -7.96 9.82
CA ARG A 48 9.97 -8.23 9.33
C ARG A 48 10.94 -7.07 9.54
N VAL A 49 10.43 -5.86 9.78
CA VAL A 49 11.26 -4.71 10.09
C VAL A 49 11.94 -4.92 11.44
N PRO A 50 13.26 -4.69 11.56
CA PRO A 50 13.96 -4.86 12.85
C PRO A 50 13.31 -4.05 13.97
N LYS A 51 13.10 -4.70 15.12
CA LYS A 51 12.32 -4.14 16.23
C LYS A 51 13.20 -3.79 17.42
N ARG A 52 14.17 -2.91 17.26
CA ARG A 52 14.94 -2.44 18.41
C ARG A 52 14.07 -1.66 19.39
N SER A 53 13.28 -0.72 18.88
CA SER A 53 12.28 0.04 19.65
C SER A 53 10.86 -0.16 19.15
N GLY A 54 10.69 -0.81 18.01
CA GLY A 54 9.42 -1.00 17.31
C GLY A 54 8.94 0.24 16.56
N ARG A 55 9.65 1.35 16.64
CA ARG A 55 9.21 2.61 15.98
C ARG A 55 9.16 2.50 14.46
N ALA A 56 10.21 1.95 13.85
CA ALA A 56 10.26 1.81 12.40
C ALA A 56 9.16 0.89 11.87
N ALA A 57 8.91 -0.24 12.53
CA ALA A 57 7.85 -1.16 12.14
C ALA A 57 6.47 -0.51 12.21
N LYS A 58 6.22 0.32 13.20
CA LYS A 58 4.94 1.03 13.38
C LYS A 58 4.68 2.07 12.30
N THR A 59 5.71 2.52 11.58
CA THR A 59 5.54 3.49 10.50
C THR A 59 5.05 2.85 9.20
N VAL A 60 5.10 1.53 9.08
CA VAL A 60 4.60 0.83 7.89
C VAL A 60 3.08 0.83 7.95
N LYS A 61 2.45 1.56 7.04
CA LYS A 61 1.00 1.79 7.04
C LYS A 61 0.43 1.78 5.63
N ALA A 62 -0.81 1.34 5.51
CA ALA A 62 -1.59 1.52 4.31
C ALA A 62 -2.19 2.94 4.35
N LYS A 63 -1.88 3.73 3.33
CA LYS A 63 -2.38 5.10 3.17
C LYS A 63 -2.98 5.27 1.79
N SER A 64 -3.91 4.39 1.47
CA SER A 64 -4.54 4.35 0.16
C SER A 64 -5.53 5.49 -0.05
N THR A 65 -5.75 5.81 -1.31
CA THR A 65 -6.77 6.76 -1.74
C THR A 65 -7.90 6.02 -2.43
N ARG A 66 -8.86 6.76 -2.97
CA ARG A 66 -9.98 6.18 -3.73
C ARG A 66 -9.54 5.60 -5.07
N THR A 67 -8.37 5.99 -5.56
CA THR A 67 -7.86 5.60 -6.88
C THR A 67 -6.55 4.82 -6.85
N GLU A 68 -5.91 4.73 -5.67
CA GLU A 68 -4.59 4.11 -5.56
C GLU A 68 -4.46 3.30 -4.29
N THR A 69 -3.90 2.09 -4.41
CA THR A 69 -3.40 1.34 -3.27
C THR A 69 -2.01 1.85 -2.92
N ARG A 70 -1.81 2.30 -1.69
CA ARG A 70 -0.54 2.88 -1.27
C ARG A 70 -0.12 2.35 0.08
N VAL A 71 1.14 1.95 0.19
CA VAL A 71 1.78 1.57 1.45
C VAL A 71 3.04 2.40 1.60
N SER A 72 3.24 2.94 2.78
CA SER A 72 4.43 3.75 3.07
C SER A 72 5.08 3.32 4.36
N GLY A 73 6.39 3.61 4.48
CA GLY A 73 7.15 3.42 5.69
C GLY A 73 8.02 4.65 5.96
N GLY A 74 8.29 4.87 7.24
CA GLY A 74 9.05 6.03 7.68
C GLY A 74 8.19 7.21 8.06
N SER A 75 8.75 8.09 8.87
CA SER A 75 8.14 9.33 9.31
C SER A 75 9.23 10.29 9.79
N THR A 76 8.86 11.54 10.10
CA THR A 76 9.78 12.50 10.71
C THR A 76 10.35 12.00 12.04
N LYS A 77 9.57 11.23 12.79
CA LYS A 77 9.97 10.64 14.07
C LYS A 77 10.77 9.33 13.90
N SER A 78 10.74 8.71 12.75
CA SER A 78 11.44 7.46 12.44
C SER A 78 12.05 7.53 11.05
N PRO A 79 13.05 8.39 10.83
CA PRO A 79 13.67 8.57 9.52
C PRO A 79 14.52 7.37 9.10
N TYR A 80 14.85 6.48 10.04
CA TYR A 80 15.69 5.32 9.76
C TYR A 80 15.01 4.22 8.96
N TYR A 81 13.69 4.27 8.78
CA TYR A 81 12.99 3.22 8.05
C TYR A 81 13.57 2.99 6.66
N ALA A 82 13.82 4.06 5.90
CA ALA A 82 14.37 3.94 4.54
C ALA A 82 15.71 3.22 4.53
N TRP A 83 16.57 3.50 5.51
CA TRP A 83 17.85 2.83 5.65
C TRP A 83 17.69 1.35 6.02
N LEU A 84 16.76 1.03 6.93
CA LEU A 84 16.48 -0.35 7.29
C LEU A 84 15.98 -1.16 6.10
N ASP A 85 15.11 -0.55 5.28
CA ASP A 85 14.53 -1.21 4.11
C ASP A 85 15.53 -1.32 2.96
N PHE A 86 16.09 -0.19 2.52
CA PHE A 86 16.93 -0.14 1.33
C PHE A 86 18.43 -0.26 1.61
N GLY A 87 18.86 0.07 2.80
CA GLY A 87 20.27 0.11 3.14
C GLY A 87 20.94 1.44 2.78
N GLY A 88 22.25 1.44 2.74
CA GLY A 88 23.07 2.62 2.49
C GLY A 88 23.91 2.98 3.70
N ARG A 89 24.35 4.23 3.76
CA ARG A 89 25.19 4.74 4.85
C ARG A 89 24.48 5.84 5.61
N VAL A 90 24.52 5.77 6.92
CA VAL A 90 23.92 6.77 7.81
C VAL A 90 24.85 7.00 9.02
N GLY A 91 24.45 7.95 9.89
CA GLY A 91 25.18 8.26 11.11
C GLY A 91 26.32 9.24 10.92
N PRO A 92 27.11 9.51 11.97
CA PRO A 92 28.23 10.45 11.90
C PRO A 92 29.21 10.06 10.80
N ARG A 93 29.50 11.01 9.90
CA ARG A 93 30.41 10.80 8.76
C ARG A 93 30.00 9.61 7.88
N LYS A 94 28.71 9.24 7.87
CA LYS A 94 28.20 8.08 7.13
C LYS A 94 28.94 6.78 7.46
N SER A 95 29.25 6.60 8.77
CA SER A 95 30.06 5.48 9.25
C SER A 95 29.26 4.19 9.43
N VAL A 96 27.95 4.26 9.55
CA VAL A 96 27.10 3.08 9.72
C VAL A 96 26.59 2.63 8.36
N GLN A 97 27.01 1.45 7.94
CA GLN A 97 26.71 0.90 6.62
C GLN A 97 25.77 -0.30 6.73
N ARG A 98 24.81 -0.36 5.82
CA ARG A 98 23.95 -1.53 5.60
C ARG A 98 23.92 -1.78 4.10
N PRO A 99 24.09 -3.02 3.62
CA PRO A 99 24.12 -3.31 2.19
C PRO A 99 22.92 -2.70 1.48
N PHE A 100 23.19 -1.99 0.36
CA PHE A 100 22.13 -1.37 -0.42
C PHE A 100 21.43 -2.41 -1.29
N ILE A 101 20.08 -2.42 -1.24
CA ILE A 101 19.24 -3.27 -2.08
C ILE A 101 18.20 -2.36 -2.75
N LYS A 102 18.26 -2.25 -4.07
CA LYS A 102 17.40 -1.35 -4.85
C LYS A 102 15.90 -1.61 -4.62
N GLN A 103 15.51 -2.88 -4.53
CA GLN A 103 14.11 -3.28 -4.32
C GLN A 103 13.68 -3.21 -2.86
N GLY A 104 14.63 -3.03 -1.93
CA GLY A 104 14.35 -3.04 -0.52
C GLY A 104 14.15 -4.44 0.05
N ARG A 105 13.82 -4.50 1.34
CA ARG A 105 13.70 -5.76 2.10
C ARG A 105 12.28 -6.05 2.57
N TYR A 106 11.43 -5.05 2.66
CA TYR A 106 10.13 -5.19 3.35
C TYR A 106 8.94 -4.87 2.46
N ILE A 107 8.73 -3.62 2.08
CA ILE A 107 7.51 -3.20 1.37
C ILE A 107 7.43 -3.79 -0.03
N TYR A 108 8.44 -3.60 -0.87
CA TYR A 108 8.42 -4.13 -2.23
C TYR A 108 8.41 -5.65 -2.28
N PRO A 109 9.26 -6.36 -1.50
CA PRO A 109 9.14 -7.81 -1.42
C PRO A 109 7.77 -8.27 -0.89
N GLY A 110 7.19 -7.54 0.07
CA GLY A 110 5.86 -7.83 0.57
C GLY A 110 4.78 -7.73 -0.50
N LEU A 111 4.89 -6.75 -1.39
CA LEU A 111 4.00 -6.66 -2.54
C LEU A 111 4.21 -7.84 -3.49
N GLY A 112 5.45 -8.16 -3.82
CA GLY A 112 5.78 -9.26 -4.73
C GLY A 112 5.27 -10.61 -4.23
N GLU A 113 5.52 -10.91 -2.95
CA GLU A 113 5.10 -12.18 -2.33
C GLU A 113 3.58 -12.33 -2.22
N ASN A 114 2.86 -11.22 -2.13
CA ASN A 114 1.41 -11.22 -1.89
C ASN A 114 0.63 -10.63 -3.06
N TYR A 115 1.26 -10.50 -4.21
CA TYR A 115 0.69 -9.78 -5.37
C TYR A 115 -0.67 -10.34 -5.78
N ASP A 116 -0.82 -11.65 -5.87
CA ASP A 116 -2.07 -12.28 -6.28
C ASP A 116 -3.19 -12.00 -5.28
N GLN A 117 -2.89 -12.05 -3.99
CA GLN A 117 -3.86 -11.74 -2.94
C GLN A 117 -4.26 -10.26 -2.96
N VAL A 118 -3.29 -9.36 -3.18
CA VAL A 118 -3.56 -7.92 -3.30
C VAL A 118 -4.50 -7.67 -4.48
N GLN A 119 -4.22 -8.25 -5.64
CA GLN A 119 -5.08 -8.12 -6.81
C GLN A 119 -6.48 -8.68 -6.57
N GLU A 120 -6.58 -9.85 -5.95
CA GLU A 120 -7.87 -10.48 -5.65
C GLU A 120 -8.74 -9.58 -4.76
N ILE A 121 -8.16 -8.99 -3.72
CA ILE A 121 -8.87 -8.07 -2.83
C ILE A 121 -9.35 -6.83 -3.58
N LEU A 122 -8.49 -6.25 -4.44
CA LEU A 122 -8.86 -5.08 -5.24
C LEU A 122 -10.01 -5.40 -6.21
N ILE A 123 -9.92 -6.50 -6.93
CA ILE A 123 -10.95 -6.91 -7.88
C ILE A 123 -12.27 -7.13 -7.15
N ARG A 124 -12.25 -7.86 -6.04
CA ARG A 124 -13.44 -8.11 -5.24
C ARG A 124 -14.07 -6.80 -4.75
N GLY A 125 -13.24 -5.89 -4.24
CA GLY A 125 -13.70 -4.58 -3.78
C GLY A 125 -14.31 -3.74 -4.88
N LEU A 126 -13.70 -3.73 -6.07
CA LEU A 126 -14.24 -3.03 -7.24
C LEU A 126 -15.59 -3.61 -7.69
N LEU A 127 -15.71 -4.94 -7.69
CA LEU A 127 -16.97 -5.61 -8.03
C LEU A 127 -18.06 -5.30 -7.02
N ASP A 128 -17.75 -5.28 -5.74
CA ASP A 128 -18.70 -4.92 -4.68
C ASP A 128 -19.21 -3.49 -4.84
N VAL A 129 -18.31 -2.55 -5.15
CA VAL A 129 -18.69 -1.16 -5.40
C VAL A 129 -19.58 -1.06 -6.65
N ALA A 130 -19.22 -1.76 -7.72
CA ALA A 130 -20.01 -1.77 -8.95
C ALA A 130 -21.43 -2.31 -8.70
N ARG A 131 -21.56 -3.39 -7.95
CA ARG A 131 -22.87 -3.95 -7.56
C ARG A 131 -23.67 -2.97 -6.71
N ALA A 132 -23.02 -2.30 -5.75
CA ALA A 132 -23.68 -1.29 -4.92
C ALA A 132 -24.14 -0.09 -5.73
N ALA A 133 -23.47 0.20 -6.84
CA ALA A 133 -23.86 1.25 -7.78
C ALA A 133 -24.95 0.81 -8.77
N GLY A 134 -25.40 -0.46 -8.71
CA GLY A 134 -26.40 -1.01 -9.62
C GLY A 134 -25.86 -1.42 -10.98
N VAL A 135 -24.54 -1.53 -11.13
CA VAL A 135 -23.92 -1.96 -12.37
C VAL A 135 -23.92 -3.49 -12.44
N GLU A 136 -24.33 -4.04 -13.57
CA GLU A 136 -24.23 -5.46 -13.84
C GLU A 136 -22.76 -5.85 -14.00
N VAL A 137 -22.35 -6.92 -13.32
CA VAL A 137 -20.96 -7.40 -13.35
C VAL A 137 -20.93 -8.79 -13.97
N GLU A 138 -20.25 -8.93 -15.11
CA GLU A 138 -20.03 -10.22 -15.76
C GLU A 138 -18.68 -10.81 -15.34
N GLY A 139 -18.63 -12.13 -15.22
CA GLY A 139 -17.40 -12.88 -14.92
C GLY A 139 -16.83 -12.62 -13.54
N GLY A 140 -17.56 -11.95 -12.67
CA GLY A 140 -17.17 -11.74 -11.29
C GLY A 140 -17.45 -12.99 -10.47
N ALA A 141 -16.39 -13.64 -10.03
CA ALA A 141 -16.53 -14.76 -9.11
C ALA A 141 -16.81 -14.27 -7.70
#